data_af85a1d45c9e6f69f518f09af2a48be1
#
_entry.id   af85a1d45c9e6f69f518f09af2a48be1
#
_cell.length_a   1.000
_cell.length_b   1.000
_cell.length_c   1.000
_cell.angle_alpha   90.00
_cell.angle_beta   90.00
_cell.angle_gamma   90.00
#
_symmetry.space_group_name_H-M   'P 1'
#
loop_
_entity.id
_entity.type
_entity.pdbx_description
1 polymer ?
#
loop_
_entity_poly.entity_id
_entity_poly.type
_entity_poly.pdbx_seq_one_letter_code
_entity_poly.pdbx_strand_id
1 'polypeptide(L)'
;MEYDFRVFLIMPPAYYKGNTDEGVFDFYVRLIRSIPKVKIILYNFEKLSGYKFSKEIVTKLVKTFPENIIGCKDSSYNLFESLKLPNFLMFPGSEAKLLKGLELGCSGCISAVTNVTHLSLIHI
;
A
#
# COMPACT_ATOMS: atom_id res chain seq x y z
N MET A 1 25.59 -8.76 10.90
CA MET A 1 25.04 -8.61 9.56
C MET A 1 23.83 -7.71 9.62
N GLU A 2 23.93 -6.61 8.92
CA GLU A 2 22.83 -5.64 8.93
C GLU A 2 21.86 -5.98 7.80
N TYR A 3 20.64 -6.32 8.16
CA TYR A 3 19.56 -6.44 7.20
C TYR A 3 18.91 -5.08 7.07
N ASP A 4 19.08 -4.47 5.90
CA ASP A 4 18.55 -3.13 5.63
C ASP A 4 17.12 -3.23 5.12
N PHE A 5 16.24 -3.88 5.91
CA PHE A 5 14.82 -3.95 5.60
C PHE A 5 14.15 -2.66 6.02
N ARG A 6 14.10 -1.69 5.09
CA ARG A 6 13.49 -0.39 5.34
C ARG A 6 12.12 -0.22 4.71
N VAL A 7 11.69 -1.20 3.92
CA VAL A 7 10.40 -1.17 3.25
C VAL A 7 9.45 -2.15 3.92
N PHE A 8 8.33 -1.65 4.43
CA PHE A 8 7.35 -2.44 5.14
C PHE A 8 5.96 -2.26 4.55
N LEU A 9 5.24 -3.36 4.43
CA LEU A 9 3.83 -3.36 4.07
C LEU A 9 3.04 -3.26 5.38
N ILE A 10 2.37 -2.13 5.61
CA ILE A 10 1.73 -1.86 6.90
C ILE A 10 0.28 -1.49 6.70
N MET A 11 -0.63 -2.25 7.37
CA MET A 11 -2.04 -1.93 7.37
C MET A 11 -2.40 -1.10 8.61
N PRO A 12 -3.50 -0.34 8.57
CA PRO A 12 -3.99 0.35 9.77
C PRO A 12 -4.33 -0.64 10.88
N PRO A 13 -4.37 -0.19 12.15
CA PRO A 13 -4.71 -1.09 13.26
C PRO A 13 -6.06 -1.77 13.05
N ALA A 14 -6.06 -3.11 13.05
CA ALA A 14 -7.25 -3.92 12.76
C ALA A 14 -8.12 -4.20 13.99
N TYR A 15 -7.62 -3.92 15.19
CA TYR A 15 -8.32 -4.25 16.44
C TYR A 15 -9.44 -3.29 16.78
N TYR A 16 -9.45 -2.09 16.22
CA TYR A 16 -10.44 -1.07 16.50
C TYR A 16 -11.31 -0.86 15.26
N LYS A 17 -12.53 -1.35 15.31
CA LYS A 17 -13.51 -1.05 14.27
C LYS A 17 -13.92 0.41 14.39
N GLY A 18 -14.04 1.09 13.26
CA GLY A 18 -14.39 2.50 13.24
C GLY A 18 -13.21 3.46 13.22
N ASN A 19 -12.05 3.02 12.72
CA ASN A 19 -10.94 3.94 12.48
C ASN A 19 -11.40 5.11 11.61
N THR A 20 -11.04 6.33 12.03
CA THR A 20 -11.26 7.53 11.24
C THR A 20 -10.04 7.83 10.40
N ASP A 21 -10.19 8.66 9.35
CA ASP A 21 -9.06 9.12 8.55
C ASP A 21 -8.00 9.80 9.42
N GLU A 22 -8.43 10.61 10.40
CA GLU A 22 -7.53 11.29 11.34
C GLU A 22 -6.75 10.29 12.20
N GLY A 23 -7.42 9.29 12.72
CA GLY A 23 -6.78 8.25 13.54
C GLY A 23 -5.77 7.43 12.75
N VAL A 24 -6.11 7.08 11.52
CA VAL A 24 -5.21 6.35 10.62
C VAL A 24 -4.01 7.23 10.26
N PHE A 25 -4.24 8.50 9.94
CA PHE A 25 -3.16 9.45 9.67
C PHE A 25 -2.20 9.53 10.85
N ASP A 26 -2.73 9.71 12.07
CA ASP A 26 -1.91 9.77 13.29
C ASP A 26 -1.10 8.50 13.52
N PHE A 27 -1.68 7.34 13.23
CA PHE A 27 -0.96 6.07 13.35
C PHE A 27 0.30 6.07 12.50
N TYR A 28 0.21 6.45 11.24
CA TYR A 28 1.37 6.51 10.36
C TYR A 28 2.35 7.62 10.74
N VAL A 29 1.84 8.76 11.22
CA VAL A 29 2.70 9.85 11.72
C VAL A 29 3.56 9.36 12.88
N ARG A 30 2.96 8.69 13.85
CA ARG A 30 3.69 8.17 15.01
C ARG A 30 4.72 7.12 14.60
N LEU A 31 4.36 6.25 13.66
CA LEU A 31 5.26 5.24 13.15
C LEU A 31 6.48 5.85 12.47
N ILE A 32 6.26 6.83 11.60
CA ILE A 32 7.35 7.50 10.88
C ILE A 32 8.22 8.32 11.83
N ARG A 33 7.63 8.96 12.83
CA ARG A 33 8.40 9.69 13.83
C ARG A 33 9.29 8.77 14.67
N SER A 34 8.82 7.56 14.92
CA SER A 34 9.59 6.55 15.68
C SER A 34 10.72 5.96 14.84
N ILE A 35 10.51 5.83 13.52
CA ILE A 35 11.49 5.24 12.59
C ILE A 35 11.58 6.17 11.37
N PRO A 36 12.33 7.29 11.46
CA PRO A 36 12.33 8.32 10.41
C PRO A 36 12.77 7.86 9.02
N LYS A 37 13.54 6.79 8.93
CA LYS A 37 14.03 6.25 7.64
C LYS A 37 13.15 5.14 7.07
N VAL A 38 12.02 4.84 7.72
CA VAL A 38 11.14 3.76 7.25
C VAL A 38 10.53 4.11 5.89
N LYS A 39 10.40 3.08 5.04
CA LYS A 39 9.65 3.16 3.78
C LYS A 39 8.41 2.30 3.94
N ILE A 40 7.26 2.88 3.68
CA ILE A 40 5.97 2.23 3.93
C ILE A 40 5.20 2.07 2.63
N ILE A 41 4.71 0.84 2.40
CA ILE A 41 3.69 0.57 1.42
C ILE A 41 2.39 0.41 2.21
N LEU A 42 1.43 1.30 1.97
CA LEU A 42 0.13 1.25 2.64
C LEU A 42 -0.62 -0.02 2.24
N TYR A 43 -1.25 -0.68 3.20
CA TYR A 43 -2.03 -1.87 2.90
C TYR A 43 -3.52 -1.56 3.00
N ASN A 44 -4.16 -1.41 1.85
CA ASN A 44 -5.59 -1.11 1.75
C ASN A 44 -6.38 -2.41 1.57
N PHE A 45 -6.90 -2.94 2.67
CA PHE A 45 -7.69 -4.17 2.67
C PHE A 45 -8.81 -4.06 3.70
N GLU A 46 -9.92 -3.43 3.29
CA GLU A 46 -11.06 -3.13 4.17
C GLU A 46 -11.63 -4.37 4.86
N LYS A 47 -11.72 -5.48 4.13
CA LYS A 47 -12.27 -6.72 4.70
C LYS A 47 -11.48 -7.23 5.91
N LEU A 48 -10.20 -6.92 5.97
CA LEU A 48 -9.32 -7.38 7.05
C LEU A 48 -9.12 -6.30 8.11
N SER A 49 -8.86 -5.07 7.69
CA SER A 49 -8.53 -3.98 8.61
C SER A 49 -9.76 -3.24 9.15
N GLY A 50 -10.89 -3.34 8.45
CA GLY A 50 -12.08 -2.53 8.77
C GLY A 50 -12.00 -1.09 8.29
N TYR A 51 -10.94 -0.71 7.58
CA TYR A 51 -10.74 0.63 7.07
C TYR A 51 -10.40 0.62 5.60
N LYS A 52 -11.05 1.47 4.82
CA LYS A 52 -10.77 1.65 3.40
C LYS A 52 -10.14 3.02 3.16
N PHE A 53 -8.92 3.03 2.64
CA PHE A 53 -8.24 4.28 2.29
C PHE A 53 -8.99 5.01 1.17
N SER A 54 -9.21 6.30 1.35
CA SER A 54 -9.68 7.18 0.29
C SER A 54 -8.48 7.78 -0.45
N LYS A 55 -8.72 8.34 -1.65
CA LYS A 55 -7.68 9.06 -2.38
C LYS A 55 -7.15 10.25 -1.57
N GLU A 56 -8.03 10.90 -0.83
CA GLU A 56 -7.72 12.08 -0.03
C GLU A 56 -6.71 11.76 1.07
N ILE A 57 -6.94 10.67 1.82
CA ILE A 57 -6.03 10.31 2.92
C ILE A 57 -4.68 9.84 2.39
N VAL A 58 -4.66 9.07 1.30
CA VAL A 58 -3.41 8.62 0.68
C VAL A 58 -2.62 9.83 0.17
N THR A 59 -3.28 10.75 -0.51
CA THR A 59 -2.65 11.97 -1.00
C THR A 59 -2.07 12.80 0.13
N LYS A 60 -2.81 12.95 1.24
CA LYS A 60 -2.34 13.68 2.43
C LYS A 60 -1.10 13.04 3.03
N LEU A 61 -1.09 11.71 3.16
CA LEU A 61 0.07 10.98 3.67
C LEU A 61 1.30 11.16 2.78
N VAL A 62 1.13 11.04 1.48
CA VAL A 62 2.22 11.20 0.52
C VAL A 62 2.76 12.63 0.53
N LYS A 63 1.90 13.63 0.59
CA LYS A 63 2.32 15.04 0.64
C LYS A 63 3.06 15.37 1.94
N THR A 64 2.65 14.78 3.05
CA THR A 64 3.26 15.01 4.36
C THR A 64 4.59 14.26 4.50
N PHE A 65 4.65 13.03 3.97
CA PHE A 65 5.82 12.16 4.09
C PHE A 65 6.20 11.55 2.74
N PRO A 66 6.65 12.38 1.77
CA PRO A 66 6.90 11.89 0.41
C PRO A 66 8.04 10.88 0.32
N GLU A 67 8.97 10.91 1.27
CA GLU A 67 10.09 9.96 1.30
C GLU A 67 9.77 8.66 2.03
N ASN A 68 8.73 8.66 2.87
CA ASN A 68 8.36 7.51 3.69
C ASN A 68 7.20 6.71 3.09
N ILE A 69 6.18 7.37 2.60
CA ILE A 69 5.01 6.71 2.01
C ILE A 69 5.25 6.54 0.52
N ILE A 70 5.72 5.36 0.13
CA ILE A 70 6.22 5.12 -1.23
C ILE A 70 5.25 4.36 -2.13
N GLY A 71 4.20 3.76 -1.57
CA GLY A 71 3.27 2.99 -2.38
C GLY A 71 2.06 2.48 -1.61
N CYS A 72 1.22 1.74 -2.31
CA CYS A 72 0.02 1.13 -1.75
C CYS A 72 -0.23 -0.24 -2.36
N LYS A 73 -0.50 -1.22 -1.52
CA LYS A 73 -1.09 -2.49 -1.94
C LYS A 73 -2.60 -2.35 -1.82
N ASP A 74 -3.30 -2.42 -2.95
CA ASP A 74 -4.74 -2.20 -3.00
C ASP A 74 -5.51 -3.51 -3.16
N SER A 75 -5.86 -4.13 -2.03
CA SER A 75 -6.68 -5.34 -1.99
C SER A 75 -8.17 -5.04 -1.90
N SER A 76 -8.55 -3.77 -1.75
CA SER A 76 -9.94 -3.31 -1.83
C SER A 76 -10.32 -2.85 -3.23
N TYR A 77 -9.34 -2.71 -4.14
CA TYR A 77 -9.48 -2.39 -5.56
C TYR A 77 -10.18 -1.05 -5.85
N ASN A 78 -10.17 -0.13 -4.89
CA ASN A 78 -10.77 1.19 -5.07
C ASN A 78 -9.76 2.27 -5.47
N LEU A 79 -8.47 1.99 -5.42
CA LEU A 79 -7.41 2.97 -5.66
C LEU A 79 -6.59 2.70 -6.91
N PHE A 80 -6.29 1.43 -7.21
CA PHE A 80 -5.29 1.10 -8.22
C PHE A 80 -5.65 1.56 -9.64
N GLU A 81 -6.93 1.74 -9.94
CA GLU A 81 -7.38 2.21 -11.25
C GLU A 81 -7.38 3.74 -11.36
N SER A 82 -7.56 4.44 -10.26
CA SER A 82 -7.88 5.86 -10.28
C SER A 82 -6.89 6.77 -9.56
N LEU A 83 -6.14 6.24 -8.59
CA LEU A 83 -5.17 7.05 -7.85
C LEU A 83 -3.86 7.11 -8.62
N LYS A 84 -3.46 8.30 -9.05
CA LYS A 84 -2.20 8.56 -9.76
C LYS A 84 -1.44 9.64 -9.01
N LEU A 85 -0.29 9.26 -8.46
CA LEU A 85 0.60 10.17 -7.75
C LEU A 85 2.03 10.00 -8.29
N PRO A 86 2.81 11.10 -8.43
CA PRO A 86 4.18 10.99 -8.90
C PRO A 86 5.05 10.24 -7.89
N ASN A 87 5.93 9.38 -8.40
CA ASN A 87 6.86 8.58 -7.60
C ASN A 87 6.16 7.69 -6.55
N PHE A 88 4.95 7.25 -6.85
CA PHE A 88 4.15 6.41 -5.96
C PHE A 88 3.89 5.06 -6.62
N LEU A 89 4.23 3.98 -5.90
CA LEU A 89 4.08 2.62 -6.41
C LEU A 89 2.68 2.09 -6.07
N MET A 90 2.01 1.52 -7.07
CA MET A 90 0.68 0.95 -6.87
C MET A 90 0.70 -0.54 -7.20
N PHE A 91 0.22 -1.36 -6.26
CA PHE A 91 0.17 -2.81 -6.39
C PHE A 91 -1.24 -3.32 -6.13
N PRO A 92 -1.98 -3.81 -7.15
CA PRO A 92 -3.22 -4.53 -6.86
C PRO A 92 -2.90 -5.80 -6.05
N GLY A 93 -3.82 -6.18 -5.16
CA GLY A 93 -3.60 -7.27 -4.21
C GLY A 93 -3.90 -8.67 -4.75
N SER A 94 -4.07 -8.83 -6.06
CA SER A 94 -4.41 -10.10 -6.69
C SER A 94 -3.72 -10.22 -8.05
N GLU A 95 -3.20 -11.40 -8.36
CA GLU A 95 -2.60 -11.67 -9.68
C GLU A 95 -3.66 -11.60 -10.80
N ALA A 96 -4.94 -11.83 -10.48
CA ALA A 96 -6.02 -11.67 -11.45
C ALA A 96 -6.17 -10.22 -11.92
N LYS A 97 -5.68 -9.25 -11.16
CA LYS A 97 -5.69 -7.83 -11.51
C LYS A 97 -4.36 -7.35 -12.09
N LEU A 98 -3.36 -8.22 -12.20
CA LEU A 98 -2.02 -7.82 -12.62
C LEU A 98 -2.00 -7.20 -14.01
N LEU A 99 -2.59 -7.85 -14.99
CA LEU A 99 -2.57 -7.36 -16.37
C LEU A 99 -3.25 -6.00 -16.48
N LYS A 100 -4.44 -5.86 -15.91
CA LYS A 100 -5.15 -4.58 -15.88
C LYS A 100 -4.36 -3.51 -15.14
N GLY A 101 -3.75 -3.89 -14.01
CA GLY A 101 -2.92 -2.97 -13.25
C GLY A 101 -1.74 -2.45 -14.05
N LEU A 102 -1.04 -3.32 -14.76
CA LEU A 102 0.10 -2.94 -15.60
C LEU A 102 -0.33 -2.02 -16.74
N GLU A 103 -1.46 -2.29 -17.38
CA GLU A 103 -2.04 -1.42 -18.42
C GLU A 103 -2.35 -0.03 -17.88
N LEU A 104 -2.71 0.09 -16.60
CA LEU A 104 -3.02 1.35 -15.94
C LEU A 104 -1.81 2.01 -15.27
N GLY A 105 -0.61 1.44 -15.45
CA GLY A 105 0.62 2.01 -14.92
C GLY A 105 0.98 1.57 -13.50
N CYS A 106 0.40 0.47 -13.02
CA CYS A 106 0.78 -0.08 -11.73
C CYS A 106 2.18 -0.72 -11.77
N SER A 107 2.82 -0.78 -10.61
CA SER A 107 4.21 -1.25 -10.49
C SER A 107 4.34 -2.77 -10.47
N GLY A 108 3.24 -3.49 -10.27
CA GLY A 108 3.22 -4.95 -10.17
C GLY A 108 2.05 -5.39 -9.31
N CYS A 109 2.10 -6.58 -8.72
CA CYS A 109 1.12 -6.99 -7.73
C CYS A 109 1.79 -7.62 -6.51
N ILE A 110 1.10 -7.57 -5.37
CA ILE A 110 1.53 -8.23 -4.14
C ILE A 110 0.39 -9.16 -3.72
N SER A 111 0.61 -10.47 -3.83
CA SER A 111 -0.41 -11.48 -3.57
C SER A 111 0.22 -12.72 -2.95
N ALA A 112 -0.54 -13.45 -2.14
CA ALA A 112 -0.08 -14.72 -1.56
C ALA A 112 0.20 -15.76 -2.64
N VAL A 113 -0.54 -15.75 -3.73
CA VAL A 113 -0.40 -16.72 -4.83
C VAL A 113 0.89 -16.49 -5.63
N THR A 114 1.42 -15.28 -5.68
CA THR A 114 2.66 -14.98 -6.41
C THR A 114 3.86 -15.73 -5.86
N ASN A 115 3.83 -16.21 -4.63
CA ASN A 115 4.88 -17.06 -4.08
C ASN A 115 4.98 -18.41 -4.79
N VAL A 116 3.91 -18.85 -5.46
CA VAL A 116 3.84 -20.13 -6.16
C VAL A 116 3.88 -19.93 -7.67
N THR A 117 3.29 -18.84 -8.17
CA THR A 117 3.08 -18.64 -9.62
C THR A 117 3.94 -17.52 -10.23
N HIS A 118 4.91 -16.98 -9.49
CA HIS A 118 5.68 -15.82 -9.94
C HIS A 118 6.39 -16.03 -11.29
N LEU A 119 6.87 -17.24 -11.58
CA LEU A 119 7.52 -17.53 -12.86
C LEU A 119 6.53 -17.44 -14.02
N SER A 120 5.28 -17.88 -13.81
CA SER A 120 4.23 -17.76 -14.82
C SER A 120 3.84 -16.29 -15.04
N LEU A 121 3.85 -15.49 -14.00
CA LEU A 121 3.52 -14.06 -14.09
C LEU A 121 4.60 -13.25 -14.80
N ILE A 122 5.86 -13.67 -14.70
CA ILE A 122 6.98 -13.01 -15.38
C ILE A 122 6.84 -13.08 -16.91
N HIS A 123 6.21 -14.14 -17.42
CA HIS A 123 6.05 -14.36 -18.86
C HIS A 123 4.75 -13.79 -19.45
N ILE A 124 3.94 -13.15 -18.65
CA ILE A 124 2.77 -12.43 -19.11
C ILE A 124 3.18 -11.05 -19.63
#